data_9c2612110acecf0acd5fe22e7234a301
#
_entry.id   9c2612110acecf0acd5fe22e7234a301
#
_cell.length_a   1.000
_cell.length_b   1.000
_cell.length_c   1.000
_cell.angle_alpha   90.00
_cell.angle_beta   90.00
_cell.angle_gamma   90.00
#
_symmetry.space_group_name_H-M   'P 1'
#
loop_
_entity.id
_entity.type
_entity.pdbx_description
1 polymer ?
#
loop_
_entity_poly.entity_id
_entity_poly.type
_entity_poly.pdbx_seq_one_letter_code
_entity_poly.pdbx_strand_id
1 'polypeptide(L)' 'MPNKVITLRESALGRTPIILHEKASQANLVSLYGKVGKEFESIDQFLLAIDVLYILGQIDVDLFTGLVTYAD' A
#
# COMPACT_ATOMS: atom_id res chain seq x y z
N MET A 1 -19.15 -7.51 18.13
CA MET A 1 -19.48 -7.05 16.77
C MET A 1 -18.22 -6.79 15.96
N PRO A 2 -18.12 -7.39 14.80
CA PRO A 2 -16.92 -7.17 14.00
C PRO A 2 -16.83 -5.71 13.56
N ASN A 3 -15.67 -5.18 13.68
CA ASN A 3 -15.39 -3.82 13.27
C ASN A 3 -14.77 -3.87 11.88
N LYS A 4 -15.48 -3.34 10.88
CA LYS A 4 -14.99 -3.36 9.50
C LYS A 4 -13.65 -2.66 9.35
N VAL A 5 -13.43 -1.61 10.12
CA VAL A 5 -12.17 -0.87 10.07
C VAL A 5 -11.01 -1.74 10.55
N ILE A 6 -11.22 -2.46 11.64
CA ILE A 6 -10.19 -3.36 12.16
C ILE A 6 -9.93 -4.50 11.18
N THR A 7 -11.00 -5.09 10.64
CA THR A 7 -10.86 -6.16 9.67
C THR A 7 -10.10 -5.69 8.43
N LEU A 8 -10.43 -4.49 7.95
CA LEU A 8 -9.78 -3.95 6.77
C LEU A 8 -8.30 -3.69 7.03
N ARG A 9 -7.95 -3.20 8.22
CA ARG A 9 -6.56 -2.99 8.61
C ARG A 9 -5.80 -4.30 8.67
N GLU A 10 -6.39 -5.33 9.27
CA GLU A 10 -5.76 -6.65 9.36
C GLU A 10 -5.49 -7.22 7.98
N SER A 11 -6.47 -7.09 7.08
CA SER A 11 -6.32 -7.54 5.71
C SER A 11 -5.24 -6.74 4.99
N ALA A 12 -5.20 -5.43 5.21
CA ALA A 12 -4.20 -4.57 4.60
C ALA A 12 -2.79 -4.96 5.08
N LEU A 13 -2.64 -5.25 6.38
CA LEU A 13 -1.35 -5.68 6.93
C LEU A 13 -0.88 -6.98 6.28
N GLY A 14 -1.80 -7.92 6.06
CA GLY A 14 -1.47 -9.17 5.42
C GLY A 14 -1.09 -9.03 3.95
N ARG A 15 -1.42 -7.91 3.35
CA ARG A 15 -1.14 -7.66 1.93
C ARG A 15 0.03 -6.71 1.70
N THR A 16 0.63 -6.17 2.75
CA THR A 16 1.79 -5.28 2.59
C THR A 16 2.95 -5.94 1.84
N PRO A 17 3.22 -7.25 2.01
CA PRO A 17 4.29 -7.89 1.24
C PRO A 17 4.11 -7.80 -0.27
N ILE A 18 2.87 -7.74 -0.74
CA ILE A 18 2.58 -7.61 -2.18
C ILE A 18 3.18 -6.31 -2.70
N ILE A 19 3.00 -5.22 -1.97
CA ILE A 19 3.53 -3.92 -2.35
C ILE A 19 5.05 -3.91 -2.26
N LEU A 20 5.60 -4.47 -1.18
CA LEU A 20 7.06 -4.54 -1.01
C LEU A 20 7.72 -5.41 -2.06
N HIS A 21 7.00 -6.45 -2.52
CA HIS A 21 7.53 -7.34 -3.55
C HIS A 21 7.69 -6.62 -4.90
N GLU A 22 6.88 -5.59 -5.14
CA GLU A 22 6.98 -4.78 -6.35
C GLU A 22 8.08 -3.73 -6.26
N LYS A 23 9.00 -3.91 -5.33
CA LYS A 23 10.06 -2.95 -5.05
C LYS A 23 10.83 -2.58 -6.32
N ALA A 24 10.72 -1.31 -6.65
CA ALA A 24 11.46 -0.71 -7.75
C ALA A 24 12.13 0.54 -7.17
N SER A 25 13.00 1.17 -7.94
CA SER A 25 13.64 2.39 -7.44
C SER A 25 12.59 3.46 -7.13
N GLN A 26 11.57 3.55 -7.96
CA GLN A 26 10.47 4.48 -7.77
C GLN A 26 9.23 3.95 -8.48
N ALA A 27 8.07 4.26 -7.94
CA ALA A 27 6.80 3.87 -8.54
C ALA A 27 5.78 4.99 -8.33
N ASN A 28 4.82 5.10 -9.25
CA ASN A 28 3.70 6.02 -9.08
C ASN A 28 2.56 5.23 -8.44
N LEU A 29 1.80 5.87 -7.53
CA LEU A 29 0.69 5.20 -6.86
C LEU A 29 -0.31 4.61 -7.84
N VAL A 30 -0.63 5.34 -8.90
CA VAL A 30 -1.58 4.88 -9.91
C VAL A 30 -1.04 3.66 -10.64
N SER A 31 0.22 3.70 -11.04
CA SER A 31 0.87 2.57 -11.71
C SER A 31 0.97 1.37 -10.79
N LEU A 32 1.33 1.60 -9.53
CA LEU A 32 1.42 0.53 -8.55
C LEU A 32 0.07 -0.12 -8.33
N TYR A 33 -0.98 0.67 -8.17
CA TYR A 33 -2.32 0.12 -8.03
C TYR A 33 -2.74 -0.66 -9.27
N GLY A 34 -2.34 -0.18 -10.46
CA GLY A 34 -2.60 -0.89 -11.70
C GLY A 34 -1.97 -2.28 -11.74
N LYS A 35 -0.81 -2.42 -11.10
CA LYS A 35 -0.11 -3.71 -11.06
C LYS A 35 -0.65 -4.65 -10.00
N VAL A 36 -0.90 -4.14 -8.80
CA VAL A 36 -1.20 -4.99 -7.65
C VAL A 36 -2.62 -4.82 -7.13
N GLY A 37 -3.38 -3.88 -7.66
CA GLY A 37 -4.70 -3.57 -7.13
C GLY A 37 -5.64 -4.76 -7.11
N LYS A 38 -5.51 -5.66 -8.08
CA LYS A 38 -6.34 -6.87 -8.14
C LYS A 38 -6.11 -7.81 -6.97
N GLU A 39 -4.97 -7.67 -6.30
CA GLU A 39 -4.65 -8.47 -5.12
C GLU A 39 -5.31 -7.91 -3.86
N PHE A 40 -5.95 -6.76 -3.97
CA PHE A 40 -6.64 -6.10 -2.87
C PHE A 40 -8.14 -6.15 -3.10
N GLU A 41 -8.89 -6.19 -2.01
CA GLU A 41 -10.35 -6.26 -2.10
C GLU A 41 -10.97 -4.94 -2.55
N SER A 42 -10.30 -3.84 -2.25
CA SER A 42 -10.78 -2.50 -2.57
C SER A 42 -9.60 -1.55 -2.61
N ILE A 43 -9.83 -0.37 -3.18
CA ILE A 43 -8.82 0.69 -3.15
C ILE A 43 -8.55 1.13 -1.72
N ASP A 44 -9.55 1.07 -0.84
CA ASP A 44 -9.37 1.42 0.56
C ASP A 44 -8.36 0.50 1.23
N GLN A 45 -8.42 -0.80 0.95
CA GLN A 45 -7.45 -1.75 1.47
C GLN A 45 -6.05 -1.45 0.95
N PHE A 46 -5.93 -1.12 -0.33
CA PHE A 46 -4.66 -0.76 -0.94
C PHE A 46 -4.07 0.49 -0.26
N LEU A 47 -4.89 1.53 -0.09
CA LEU A 47 -4.44 2.77 0.52
C LEU A 47 -4.04 2.58 1.98
N LEU A 48 -4.76 1.71 2.71
CA LEU A 48 -4.37 1.38 4.08
C LEU A 48 -3.03 0.68 4.12
N ALA A 49 -2.78 -0.23 3.18
CA ALA A 49 -1.48 -0.91 3.12
C ALA A 49 -0.36 0.09 2.84
N ILE A 50 -0.58 1.02 1.94
CA ILE A 50 0.37 2.09 1.64
C ILE A 50 0.63 2.92 2.90
N ASP A 51 -0.42 3.30 3.62
CA ASP A 51 -0.30 4.09 4.83
C ASP A 51 0.51 3.36 5.91
N VAL A 52 0.22 2.09 6.10
CA VAL A 52 0.96 1.27 7.07
C VAL A 52 2.45 1.22 6.72
N LEU A 53 2.78 1.00 5.45
CA LEU A 53 4.17 0.94 5.02
C LEU A 53 4.86 2.30 5.19
N TYR A 54 4.12 3.37 4.95
CA TYR A 54 4.65 4.71 5.16
C TYR A 54 4.98 4.95 6.64
N ILE A 55 4.06 4.60 7.53
CA ILE A 55 4.23 4.75 8.97
C ILE A 55 5.42 3.91 9.46
N LEU A 56 5.59 2.72 8.90
CA LEU A 56 6.69 1.83 9.26
C LEU A 56 8.03 2.26 8.66
N GLY A 57 8.02 3.29 7.82
CA GLY A 57 9.24 3.77 7.18
C GLY A 57 9.75 2.90 6.04
N GLN A 58 8.91 1.99 5.54
CA GLN A 58 9.29 1.12 4.44
C GLN A 58 9.17 1.78 3.07
N ILE A 59 8.30 2.78 2.97
CA ILE A 59 8.13 3.56 1.76
C ILE A 59 7.95 5.03 2.11
N ASP A 60 8.19 5.88 1.14
CA ASP A 60 7.88 7.30 1.23
C ASP A 60 6.94 7.65 0.09
N VAL A 61 5.98 8.52 0.33
CA VAL A 61 4.97 8.88 -0.65
C VAL A 61 4.90 10.39 -0.79
N ASP A 62 5.04 10.86 -2.03
CA ASP A 62 4.84 12.26 -2.35
C ASP A 62 3.39 12.44 -2.81
N LEU A 63 2.60 13.12 -2.00
CA LEU A 63 1.17 13.29 -2.27
C LEU A 63 0.88 14.21 -3.46
N PHE A 64 1.84 15.06 -3.83
CA PHE A 64 1.64 15.94 -4.98
C PHE A 64 1.83 15.21 -6.30
N THR A 65 2.81 14.33 -6.36
CA THR A 65 3.14 13.63 -7.60
C THR A 65 2.64 12.20 -7.62
N GLY A 66 2.25 11.66 -6.46
CA GLY A 66 1.89 10.26 -6.33
C GLY A 66 3.10 9.33 -6.39
N LEU A 67 4.30 9.88 -6.23
CA LEU A 67 5.52 9.09 -6.31
C LEU A 67 5.73 8.28 -5.04
N VAL A 68 5.99 7.00 -5.19
CA VAL A 68 6.32 6.08 -4.10
C VAL A 68 7.79 5.72 -4.21
N THR A 69 8.53 5.95 -3.14
CA THR A 69 9.95 5.60 -3.07
C THR A 69 10.13 4.53 -2.02
N TYR A 70 10.76 3.43 -2.37
CA TYR A 70 10.96 2.33 -1.43
C TYR A 70 12.25 2.57 -0.64
N ALA A 71 12.17 2.29 0.66
CA ALA A 71 13.32 2.34 1.52
C ALA A 71 14.25 1.16 1.21
N ASP A 72 15.52 1.39 1.39
CA ASP A 72 16.51 0.32 1.19
C ASP A 72 16.54 -0.66 2.36
#